data_0f30f95493d411c02f4dc34c15c129bf
#
_entry.id   0f30f95493d411c02f4dc34c15c129bf
#
_cell.length_a   1.000
_cell.length_b   1.000
_cell.length_c   1.000
_cell.angle_alpha   90.00
_cell.angle_beta   90.00
_cell.angle_gamma   90.00
#
_symmetry.space_group_name_H-M   'P 1'
#
loop_
_entity.id
_entity.type
_entity.pdbx_description
1 polymer ?
#
loop_
_entity_poly.entity_id
_entity_poly.type
_entity_poly.pdbx_seq_one_letter_code
_entity_poly.pdbx_strand_id
1 'polypeptide(L)'
;RCICSYDGFGYYMYNPYLFKHGSLNINSDWAKEIQNKYCDSAIVYQFHQAKNGNELNIYHMGLAIIQMPSFILGNVTARILNYERDGFSKPYYVFYLLNALLFIFLGLLYLRKLLNLFFDDNTTGLSILLIYLGSNTLITFGIQYDLTHLYLFALNAIFAYHFFKHQQTDKKRSLILSAIFLGLTVCIRPTQVLLGIIPIILLFHKHKVKKLLAIKKLLWFPLFGLIWNLPQIYYWYSVGGEFLAPNMHTEDIVLVDPNILNFLFS
;
A
#
# COMPACT_ATOMS: atom_id res chain seq x y z
N ARG A 1 -4.15 -20.14 -1.78
CA ARG A 1 -4.57 -19.25 -0.70
C ARG A 1 -5.76 -18.43 -1.20
N CYS A 2 -6.78 -18.28 -0.40
CA CYS A 2 -7.99 -17.56 -0.77
C CYS A 2 -7.77 -16.04 -0.62
N ILE A 3 -8.27 -15.21 -1.57
CA ILE A 3 -8.24 -13.72 -1.46
C ILE A 3 -9.01 -13.25 -0.22
N CYS A 4 -9.95 -14.06 0.27
CA CYS A 4 -10.80 -13.73 1.41
C CYS A 4 -10.17 -14.08 2.77
N SER A 5 -8.87 -14.39 2.85
CA SER A 5 -8.24 -14.80 4.10
C SER A 5 -7.37 -13.70 4.70
N TYR A 6 -7.45 -13.58 6.02
CA TYR A 6 -6.58 -12.73 6.84
C TYR A 6 -6.57 -11.23 6.41
N ASP A 7 -5.42 -10.59 6.55
CA ASP A 7 -5.22 -9.16 6.26
C ASP A 7 -5.46 -8.82 4.79
N GLY A 8 -5.10 -9.74 3.87
CA GLY A 8 -5.32 -9.57 2.44
C GLY A 8 -6.78 -9.28 2.10
N PHE A 9 -7.71 -9.94 2.78
CA PHE A 9 -9.14 -9.68 2.63
C PHE A 9 -9.52 -8.26 3.08
N GLY A 10 -8.98 -7.80 4.21
CA GLY A 10 -9.22 -6.45 4.73
C GLY A 10 -8.84 -5.36 3.74
N TYR A 11 -7.70 -5.52 3.05
CA TYR A 11 -7.27 -4.57 2.01
C TYR A 11 -8.12 -4.67 0.74
N TYR A 12 -8.53 -5.88 0.35
CA TYR A 12 -9.21 -6.12 -0.92
C TYR A 12 -10.70 -5.75 -0.92
N MET A 13 -11.40 -5.94 0.21
CA MET A 13 -12.87 -5.90 0.30
C MET A 13 -13.52 -4.59 -0.16
N TYR A 14 -12.80 -3.48 -0.18
CA TYR A 14 -13.32 -2.18 -0.64
C TYR A 14 -13.82 -2.25 -2.09
N ASN A 15 -13.05 -2.89 -2.99
CA ASN A 15 -13.41 -2.95 -4.40
C ASN A 15 -14.69 -3.77 -4.66
N PRO A 16 -14.80 -5.05 -4.23
CA PRO A 16 -16.01 -5.82 -4.48
C PRO A 16 -17.25 -5.24 -3.80
N TYR A 17 -17.10 -4.70 -2.59
CA TYR A 17 -18.24 -4.11 -1.89
C TYR A 17 -18.76 -2.85 -2.59
N LEU A 18 -17.85 -1.93 -2.94
CA LEU A 18 -18.21 -0.71 -3.68
C LEU A 18 -18.90 -1.03 -5.01
N PHE A 19 -18.39 -2.00 -5.77
CA PHE A 19 -18.96 -2.38 -7.06
C PHE A 19 -20.32 -3.07 -6.93
N LYS A 20 -20.55 -3.85 -5.89
CA LYS A 20 -21.80 -4.58 -5.67
C LYS A 20 -22.89 -3.69 -5.05
N HIS A 21 -22.53 -2.84 -4.10
CA HIS A 21 -23.47 -2.10 -3.26
C HIS A 21 -23.51 -0.59 -3.52
N GLY A 22 -22.56 -0.05 -4.32
CA GLY A 22 -22.47 1.40 -4.60
C GLY A 22 -22.15 2.24 -3.36
N SER A 23 -21.68 1.64 -2.28
CA SER A 23 -21.38 2.29 -1.01
C SER A 23 -20.09 1.75 -0.41
N LEU A 24 -19.55 2.43 0.60
CA LEU A 24 -18.38 2.00 1.36
C LEU A 24 -18.73 1.52 2.77
N ASN A 25 -20.03 1.40 3.10
CA ASN A 25 -20.48 0.94 4.42
C ASN A 25 -20.37 -0.58 4.54
N ILE A 26 -19.14 -1.08 4.46
CA ILE A 26 -18.80 -2.49 4.56
C ILE A 26 -19.04 -2.93 6.00
N ASN A 27 -19.70 -4.10 6.18
CA ASN A 27 -19.97 -4.64 7.50
C ASN A 27 -19.46 -6.08 7.66
N SER A 28 -19.34 -6.51 8.91
CA SER A 28 -18.84 -7.83 9.28
C SER A 28 -19.72 -8.97 8.80
N ASP A 29 -21.04 -8.78 8.68
CA ASP A 29 -21.95 -9.82 8.23
C ASP A 29 -21.75 -10.17 6.76
N TRP A 30 -21.60 -9.15 5.90
CA TRP A 30 -21.22 -9.40 4.51
C TRP A 30 -19.85 -10.07 4.40
N ALA A 31 -18.89 -9.66 5.22
CA ALA A 31 -17.56 -10.25 5.23
C ALA A 31 -17.61 -11.74 5.62
N LYS A 32 -18.42 -12.11 6.62
CA LYS A 32 -18.66 -13.51 7.01
C LYS A 32 -19.31 -14.32 5.88
N GLU A 33 -20.33 -13.74 5.21
CA GLU A 33 -20.99 -14.39 4.06
C GLU A 33 -19.98 -14.75 2.97
N ILE A 34 -19.11 -13.80 2.59
CA ILE A 34 -18.07 -14.02 1.57
C ILE A 34 -17.05 -15.05 2.02
N GLN A 35 -16.58 -14.97 3.26
CA GLN A 35 -15.60 -15.94 3.78
C GLN A 35 -16.19 -17.35 3.85
N ASN A 36 -17.43 -17.51 4.30
CA ASN A 36 -18.11 -18.82 4.32
C ASN A 36 -18.29 -19.40 2.92
N LYS A 37 -18.47 -18.55 1.90
CA LYS A 37 -18.64 -18.98 0.51
C LYS A 37 -17.34 -19.43 -0.15
N TYR A 38 -16.21 -18.78 0.16
CA TYR A 38 -14.95 -18.94 -0.57
C TYR A 38 -13.79 -19.48 0.27
N CYS A 39 -13.92 -19.53 1.59
CA CYS A 39 -12.88 -19.98 2.51
C CYS A 39 -13.47 -20.94 3.54
N ASP A 40 -12.68 -21.90 4.01
CA ASP A 40 -13.12 -22.94 4.96
C ASP A 40 -13.34 -22.42 6.39
N SER A 41 -12.95 -21.19 6.70
CA SER A 41 -13.09 -20.60 8.04
C SER A 41 -13.37 -19.10 7.95
N ALA A 42 -14.49 -18.68 8.54
CA ALA A 42 -14.85 -17.27 8.68
C ALA A 42 -14.24 -16.68 9.97
N ILE A 43 -13.02 -16.14 9.88
CA ILE A 43 -12.42 -15.36 10.97
C ILE A 43 -12.45 -13.89 10.54
N VAL A 44 -13.48 -13.15 10.97
CA VAL A 44 -13.65 -11.72 10.69
C VAL A 44 -13.17 -10.90 11.87
N TYR A 45 -12.03 -10.27 11.71
CA TYR A 45 -11.42 -9.36 12.72
C TYR A 45 -11.07 -7.99 12.13
N GLN A 46 -11.47 -7.76 10.85
CA GLN A 46 -11.07 -6.59 10.07
C GLN A 46 -11.87 -5.33 10.40
N PHE A 47 -12.77 -5.41 11.39
CA PHE A 47 -13.68 -4.30 11.71
C PHE A 47 -13.53 -3.86 13.15
N HIS A 48 -13.75 -2.56 13.39
CA HIS A 48 -14.00 -2.00 14.70
C HIS A 48 -15.25 -1.10 14.64
N GLN A 49 -15.86 -0.87 15.78
CA GLN A 49 -17.01 0.03 15.89
C GLN A 49 -16.52 1.48 15.96
N ALA A 50 -17.05 2.32 15.08
CA ALA A 50 -16.89 3.76 15.16
C ALA A 50 -17.80 4.35 16.27
N LYS A 51 -17.55 5.60 16.66
CA LYS A 51 -18.35 6.28 17.69
C LYS A 51 -19.85 6.41 17.33
N ASN A 52 -20.17 6.44 16.03
CA ASN A 52 -21.55 6.49 15.55
C ASN A 52 -22.23 5.10 15.49
N GLY A 53 -21.56 4.04 15.92
CA GLY A 53 -22.05 2.66 15.93
C GLY A 53 -21.86 1.89 14.62
N ASN A 54 -21.37 2.53 13.55
CA ASN A 54 -21.06 1.85 12.30
C ASN A 54 -19.75 1.05 12.41
N GLU A 55 -19.62 0.00 11.60
CA GLU A 55 -18.39 -0.77 11.49
C GLU A 55 -17.43 -0.11 10.51
N LEU A 56 -16.17 0.04 10.90
CA LEU A 56 -15.08 0.53 10.05
C LEU A 56 -14.06 -0.59 9.82
N ASN A 57 -13.66 -0.75 8.56
CA ASN A 57 -12.52 -1.60 8.22
C ASN A 57 -11.22 -0.95 8.73
N ILE A 58 -10.44 -1.71 9.50
CA ILE A 58 -9.17 -1.25 10.09
C ILE A 58 -8.04 -1.07 9.06
N TYR A 59 -8.19 -1.64 7.87
CA TYR A 59 -7.18 -1.60 6.82
C TYR A 59 -7.36 -0.36 5.93
N HIS A 60 -6.22 0.23 5.54
CA HIS A 60 -6.22 1.39 4.65
C HIS A 60 -6.57 1.04 3.21
N MET A 61 -7.28 1.95 2.55
CA MET A 61 -7.80 1.79 1.18
C MET A 61 -6.71 1.83 0.09
N GLY A 62 -5.49 2.26 0.41
CA GLY A 62 -4.43 2.47 -0.58
C GLY A 62 -4.12 1.24 -1.44
N LEU A 63 -4.15 0.03 -0.87
CA LEU A 63 -3.93 -1.19 -1.64
C LEU A 63 -5.12 -1.50 -2.57
N ALA A 64 -6.36 -1.27 -2.12
CA ALA A 64 -7.54 -1.41 -2.98
C ALA A 64 -7.47 -0.46 -4.20
N ILE A 65 -6.98 0.77 -4.03
CA ILE A 65 -6.79 1.72 -5.13
C ILE A 65 -5.82 1.14 -6.18
N ILE A 66 -4.71 0.56 -5.75
CA ILE A 66 -3.73 -0.07 -6.66
C ILE A 66 -4.32 -1.30 -7.36
N GLN A 67 -5.15 -2.06 -6.67
CA GLN A 67 -5.75 -3.28 -7.19
C GLN A 67 -7.00 -3.00 -8.04
N MET A 68 -7.55 -1.78 -8.01
CA MET A 68 -8.78 -1.44 -8.74
C MET A 68 -8.70 -1.72 -10.25
N PRO A 69 -7.61 -1.41 -10.98
CA PRO A 69 -7.53 -1.74 -12.41
C PRO A 69 -7.65 -3.24 -12.68
N SER A 70 -6.97 -4.07 -11.89
CA SER A 70 -7.05 -5.54 -12.02
C SER A 70 -8.43 -6.07 -11.61
N PHE A 71 -9.06 -5.48 -10.60
CA PHE A 71 -10.44 -5.79 -10.22
C PHE A 71 -11.41 -5.50 -11.37
N ILE A 72 -11.29 -4.35 -12.04
CA ILE A 72 -12.13 -4.00 -13.19
C ILE A 72 -11.95 -5.01 -14.34
N LEU A 73 -10.69 -5.38 -14.65
CA LEU A 73 -10.40 -6.41 -15.65
C LEU A 73 -11.02 -7.77 -15.28
N GLY A 74 -10.92 -8.16 -14.02
CA GLY A 74 -11.58 -9.35 -13.48
C GLY A 74 -13.10 -9.30 -13.65
N ASN A 75 -13.73 -8.15 -13.35
CA ASN A 75 -15.16 -7.94 -13.49
C ASN A 75 -15.63 -8.02 -14.96
N VAL A 76 -14.90 -7.41 -15.89
CA VAL A 76 -15.18 -7.49 -17.33
C VAL A 76 -15.05 -8.95 -17.82
N THR A 77 -13.98 -9.64 -17.43
CA THR A 77 -13.75 -11.04 -17.82
C THR A 77 -14.80 -11.97 -17.21
N ALA A 78 -15.17 -11.76 -15.94
CA ALA A 78 -16.26 -12.52 -15.31
C ALA A 78 -17.58 -12.37 -16.08
N ARG A 79 -17.91 -11.16 -16.54
CA ARG A 79 -19.08 -10.89 -17.37
C ARG A 79 -19.02 -11.65 -18.71
N ILE A 80 -17.88 -11.61 -19.40
CA ILE A 80 -17.73 -12.26 -20.72
C ILE A 80 -17.80 -13.78 -20.60
N LEU A 81 -17.21 -14.35 -19.55
CA LEU A 81 -17.12 -15.78 -19.34
C LEU A 81 -18.27 -16.36 -18.50
N ASN A 82 -19.31 -15.55 -18.20
CA ASN A 82 -20.48 -15.93 -17.39
C ASN A 82 -20.12 -16.46 -15.98
N TYR A 83 -19.06 -15.92 -15.35
CA TYR A 83 -18.77 -16.13 -13.94
C TYR A 83 -19.57 -15.18 -13.06
N GLU A 84 -19.73 -15.54 -11.80
CA GLU A 84 -20.33 -14.65 -10.80
C GLU A 84 -19.53 -13.37 -10.64
N ARG A 85 -20.23 -12.22 -10.59
CA ARG A 85 -19.63 -10.88 -10.52
C ARG A 85 -19.61 -10.36 -9.08
N ASP A 86 -19.10 -11.13 -8.18
CA ASP A 86 -19.05 -10.86 -6.74
C ASP A 86 -17.68 -10.34 -6.25
N GLY A 87 -16.68 -10.31 -7.13
CA GLY A 87 -15.32 -9.87 -6.81
C GLY A 87 -14.37 -11.00 -6.39
N PHE A 88 -14.86 -12.25 -6.25
CA PHE A 88 -14.09 -13.37 -5.69
C PHE A 88 -14.01 -14.59 -6.59
N SER A 89 -14.81 -14.64 -7.65
CA SER A 89 -14.78 -15.73 -8.62
C SER A 89 -13.45 -15.81 -9.37
N LYS A 90 -13.17 -16.92 -10.05
CA LYS A 90 -11.89 -17.25 -10.68
C LYS A 90 -11.26 -16.13 -11.54
N PRO A 91 -12.00 -15.37 -12.38
CA PRO A 91 -11.38 -14.26 -13.15
C PRO A 91 -10.74 -13.19 -12.26
N TYR A 92 -11.39 -12.80 -11.15
CA TYR A 92 -10.81 -11.81 -10.23
C TYR A 92 -9.51 -12.31 -9.59
N TYR A 93 -9.47 -13.58 -9.20
CA TYR A 93 -8.27 -14.19 -8.65
C TYR A 93 -7.09 -14.17 -9.63
N VAL A 94 -7.35 -14.48 -10.90
CA VAL A 94 -6.31 -14.45 -11.94
C VAL A 94 -5.74 -13.03 -12.11
N PHE A 95 -6.61 -12.01 -12.22
CA PHE A 95 -6.13 -10.64 -12.35
C PHE A 95 -5.49 -10.08 -11.07
N TYR A 96 -5.89 -10.56 -9.92
CA TYR A 96 -5.23 -10.27 -8.65
C TYR A 96 -3.78 -10.79 -8.64
N LEU A 97 -3.56 -12.03 -9.06
CA LEU A 97 -2.21 -12.60 -9.20
C LEU A 97 -1.38 -11.88 -10.26
N LEU A 98 -1.97 -11.54 -11.41
CA LEU A 98 -1.27 -10.78 -12.46
C LEU A 98 -0.85 -9.39 -11.97
N ASN A 99 -1.69 -8.75 -11.14
CA ASN A 99 -1.34 -7.49 -10.49
C ASN A 99 -0.13 -7.66 -9.55
N ALA A 100 -0.12 -8.69 -8.72
CA ALA A 100 1.02 -8.99 -7.85
C ALA A 100 2.31 -9.22 -8.66
N LEU A 101 2.26 -10.03 -9.72
CA LEU A 101 3.40 -10.28 -10.62
C LEU A 101 3.90 -8.99 -11.27
N LEU A 102 2.99 -8.11 -11.71
CA LEU A 102 3.36 -6.80 -12.26
C LEU A 102 4.14 -5.97 -11.24
N PHE A 103 3.69 -5.92 -9.98
CA PHE A 103 4.39 -5.16 -8.94
C PHE A 103 5.72 -5.79 -8.52
N ILE A 104 5.86 -7.12 -8.53
CA ILE A 104 7.16 -7.79 -8.37
C ILE A 104 8.12 -7.32 -9.47
N PHE A 105 7.68 -7.40 -10.72
CA PHE A 105 8.49 -6.98 -11.87
C PHE A 105 8.89 -5.50 -11.77
N LEU A 106 7.94 -4.61 -11.49
CA LEU A 106 8.21 -3.18 -11.33
C LEU A 106 9.18 -2.91 -10.17
N GLY A 107 9.01 -3.59 -9.04
CA GLY A 107 9.88 -3.44 -7.89
C GLY A 107 11.33 -3.80 -8.20
N LEU A 108 11.57 -4.96 -8.80
CA LEU A 108 12.90 -5.40 -9.20
C LEU A 108 13.50 -4.50 -10.30
N LEU A 109 12.68 -4.10 -11.29
CA LEU A 109 13.12 -3.20 -12.35
C LEU A 109 13.57 -1.83 -11.81
N TYR A 110 12.78 -1.24 -10.90
CA TYR A 110 13.12 0.07 -10.35
C TYR A 110 14.22 0.00 -9.29
N LEU A 111 14.34 -1.11 -8.56
CA LEU A 111 15.49 -1.36 -7.71
C LEU A 111 16.79 -1.44 -8.55
N ARG A 112 16.78 -2.15 -9.69
CA ARG A 112 17.91 -2.16 -10.63
C ARG A 112 18.23 -0.76 -11.12
N LYS A 113 17.23 0.00 -11.57
CA LYS A 113 17.43 1.38 -12.03
C LYS A 113 17.98 2.30 -10.92
N LEU A 114 17.56 2.10 -9.68
CA LEU A 114 18.06 2.85 -8.53
C LEU A 114 19.52 2.53 -8.26
N LEU A 115 19.86 1.26 -8.17
CA LEU A 115 21.24 0.82 -7.87
C LEU A 115 22.21 1.24 -8.98
N ASN A 116 21.80 1.16 -10.25
CA ASN A 116 22.60 1.61 -11.40
C ASN A 116 22.84 3.14 -11.44
N LEU A 117 22.22 3.93 -10.55
CA LEU A 117 22.63 5.35 -10.36
C LEU A 117 23.96 5.48 -9.60
N PHE A 118 24.38 4.42 -8.90
CA PHE A 118 25.52 4.46 -7.96
C PHE A 118 26.55 3.35 -8.22
N PHE A 119 26.16 2.23 -8.82
CA PHE A 119 26.97 1.04 -9.00
C PHE A 119 26.91 0.55 -10.45
N ASP A 120 27.91 -0.25 -10.83
CA ASP A 120 27.94 -0.95 -12.12
C ASP A 120 26.90 -2.07 -12.18
N ASP A 121 26.65 -2.58 -13.40
CA ASP A 121 25.57 -3.56 -13.66
C ASP A 121 25.83 -4.91 -13.00
N ASN A 122 27.09 -5.35 -12.85
CA ASN A 122 27.44 -6.62 -12.20
C ASN A 122 27.18 -6.55 -10.70
N THR A 123 27.66 -5.49 -10.04
CA THR A 123 27.41 -5.22 -8.61
C THR A 123 25.91 -5.10 -8.34
N THR A 124 25.18 -4.40 -9.21
CA THR A 124 23.72 -4.26 -9.12
C THR A 124 23.03 -5.61 -9.25
N GLY A 125 23.39 -6.42 -10.25
CA GLY A 125 22.81 -7.74 -10.47
C GLY A 125 23.02 -8.68 -9.28
N LEU A 126 24.25 -8.74 -8.77
CA LEU A 126 24.58 -9.55 -7.60
C LEU A 126 23.82 -9.07 -6.34
N SER A 127 23.75 -7.76 -6.11
CA SER A 127 23.02 -7.18 -4.98
C SER A 127 21.53 -7.54 -5.01
N ILE A 128 20.88 -7.45 -6.18
CA ILE A 128 19.46 -7.85 -6.34
C ILE A 128 19.28 -9.35 -6.06
N LEU A 129 20.16 -10.18 -6.58
CA LEU A 129 20.13 -11.64 -6.36
C LEU A 129 20.24 -11.95 -4.86
N LEU A 130 21.19 -11.33 -4.17
CA LEU A 130 21.39 -11.51 -2.73
C LEU A 130 20.18 -11.00 -1.92
N ILE A 131 19.61 -9.85 -2.27
CA ILE A 131 18.39 -9.35 -1.62
C ILE A 131 17.23 -10.33 -1.84
N TYR A 132 17.04 -10.81 -3.07
CA TYR A 132 15.93 -11.70 -3.40
C TYR A 132 16.02 -13.05 -2.70
N LEU A 133 17.19 -13.68 -2.69
CA LEU A 133 17.40 -15.01 -2.10
C LEU A 133 17.77 -14.96 -0.61
N GLY A 134 18.48 -13.93 -0.16
CA GLY A 134 19.03 -13.81 1.19
C GLY A 134 18.13 -13.07 2.19
N SER A 135 16.95 -12.61 1.76
CA SER A 135 16.00 -11.93 2.63
C SER A 135 14.61 -12.56 2.56
N ASN A 136 13.67 -12.04 3.34
CA ASN A 136 12.26 -12.47 3.31
C ASN A 136 11.53 -12.15 1.99
N THR A 137 12.20 -11.57 1.00
CA THR A 137 11.61 -11.13 -0.27
C THR A 137 11.02 -12.30 -1.05
N LEU A 138 11.70 -13.44 -1.07
CA LEU A 138 11.23 -14.67 -1.74
C LEU A 138 9.89 -15.15 -1.17
N ILE A 139 9.76 -15.18 0.16
CA ILE A 139 8.53 -15.59 0.85
C ILE A 139 7.42 -14.54 0.60
N THR A 140 7.77 -13.27 0.70
CA THR A 140 6.82 -12.15 0.48
C THR A 140 6.24 -12.20 -0.94
N PHE A 141 7.07 -12.44 -1.96
CA PHE A 141 6.61 -12.48 -3.35
C PHE A 141 5.88 -13.78 -3.71
N GLY A 142 6.31 -14.92 -3.14
CA GLY A 142 5.76 -16.23 -3.49
C GLY A 142 4.53 -16.64 -2.67
N ILE A 143 4.48 -16.27 -1.39
CA ILE A 143 3.46 -16.76 -0.45
C ILE A 143 2.55 -15.63 0.06
N GLN A 144 3.11 -14.44 0.33
CA GLN A 144 2.43 -13.31 0.94
C GLN A 144 2.09 -12.19 -0.07
N TYR A 145 1.83 -12.57 -1.32
CA TYR A 145 1.52 -11.62 -2.41
C TYR A 145 0.22 -10.83 -2.18
N ASP A 146 -0.61 -11.24 -1.26
CA ASP A 146 -1.85 -10.60 -0.82
C ASP A 146 -1.64 -9.47 0.21
N LEU A 147 -0.43 -9.35 0.76
CA LEU A 147 -0.09 -8.33 1.75
C LEU A 147 0.52 -7.08 1.11
N THR A 148 0.58 -6.01 1.89
CA THR A 148 1.10 -4.69 1.44
C THR A 148 2.59 -4.70 1.13
N HIS A 149 3.37 -5.62 1.68
CA HIS A 149 4.84 -5.62 1.63
C HIS A 149 5.39 -5.61 0.21
N LEU A 150 4.85 -6.47 -0.67
CA LEU A 150 5.20 -6.55 -2.09
C LEU A 150 4.98 -5.21 -2.80
N TYR A 151 3.81 -4.59 -2.59
CA TYR A 151 3.44 -3.33 -3.23
C TYR A 151 4.27 -2.16 -2.71
N LEU A 152 4.52 -2.12 -1.39
CA LEU A 152 5.39 -1.12 -0.77
C LEU A 152 6.84 -1.25 -1.25
N PHE A 153 7.36 -2.48 -1.40
CA PHE A 153 8.68 -2.69 -2.00
C PHE A 153 8.78 -2.03 -3.38
N ALA A 154 7.83 -2.31 -4.26
CA ALA A 154 7.82 -1.75 -5.61
C ALA A 154 7.69 -0.22 -5.63
N LEU A 155 6.74 0.31 -4.88
CA LEU A 155 6.48 1.75 -4.83
C LEU A 155 7.62 2.53 -4.18
N ASN A 156 8.24 1.97 -3.14
CA ASN A 156 9.41 2.57 -2.49
C ASN A 156 10.63 2.56 -3.43
N ALA A 157 10.83 1.50 -4.21
CA ALA A 157 11.89 1.46 -5.24
C ALA A 157 11.66 2.53 -6.33
N ILE A 158 10.40 2.71 -6.77
CA ILE A 158 10.03 3.74 -7.75
C ILE A 158 10.24 5.15 -7.14
N PHE A 159 9.76 5.39 -5.92
CA PHE A 159 9.97 6.64 -5.19
C PHE A 159 11.46 6.97 -5.09
N ALA A 160 12.27 6.06 -4.58
CA ALA A 160 13.70 6.26 -4.36
C ALA A 160 14.42 6.53 -5.69
N TYR A 161 14.17 5.71 -6.73
CA TYR A 161 14.77 5.93 -8.05
C TYR A 161 14.47 7.34 -8.58
N HIS A 162 13.22 7.76 -8.57
CA HIS A 162 12.85 9.07 -9.09
C HIS A 162 13.38 10.22 -8.24
N PHE A 163 13.44 10.05 -6.93
CA PHE A 163 14.00 11.04 -6.04
C PHE A 163 15.52 11.22 -6.27
N PHE A 164 16.30 10.14 -6.28
CA PHE A 164 17.74 10.21 -6.51
C PHE A 164 18.06 10.66 -7.93
N LYS A 165 17.29 10.26 -8.93
CA LYS A 165 17.39 10.77 -10.29
C LYS A 165 17.15 12.30 -10.34
N HIS A 166 16.20 12.83 -9.56
CA HIS A 166 16.02 14.28 -9.42
C HIS A 166 17.27 14.93 -8.78
N GLN A 167 17.86 14.30 -7.77
CA GLN A 167 19.08 14.83 -7.15
C GLN A 167 20.24 14.98 -8.13
N GLN A 168 20.38 14.05 -9.09
CA GLN A 168 21.43 14.07 -10.11
C GLN A 168 21.13 15.01 -11.27
N THR A 169 19.87 15.03 -11.74
CA THR A 169 19.49 15.69 -13.02
C THR A 169 18.70 16.99 -12.85
N ASP A 170 18.26 17.30 -11.64
CA ASP A 170 17.35 18.42 -11.28
C ASP A 170 16.02 18.45 -12.07
N LYS A 171 15.63 17.36 -12.74
CA LYS A 171 14.40 17.28 -13.53
C LYS A 171 13.17 17.32 -12.63
N LYS A 172 12.30 18.34 -12.81
CA LYS A 172 11.04 18.53 -12.08
C LYS A 172 10.12 17.31 -12.17
N ARG A 173 10.03 16.65 -13.36
CA ARG A 173 9.24 15.44 -13.57
C ARG A 173 9.62 14.32 -12.59
N SER A 174 10.91 14.10 -12.38
CA SER A 174 11.39 13.07 -11.44
C SER A 174 11.00 13.40 -10.00
N LEU A 175 11.08 14.66 -9.58
CA LEU A 175 10.61 15.09 -8.26
C LEU A 175 9.12 14.85 -8.06
N ILE A 176 8.29 15.23 -9.04
CA ILE A 176 6.84 15.03 -8.98
C ILE A 176 6.50 13.54 -8.91
N LEU A 177 7.12 12.70 -9.74
CA LEU A 177 6.93 11.25 -9.69
C LEU A 177 7.32 10.67 -8.32
N SER A 178 8.44 11.10 -7.75
CA SER A 178 8.81 10.65 -6.39
C SER A 178 7.75 11.03 -5.36
N ALA A 179 7.20 12.24 -5.42
CA ALA A 179 6.17 12.69 -4.50
C ALA A 179 4.84 11.92 -4.68
N ILE A 180 4.44 11.64 -5.93
CA ILE A 180 3.26 10.80 -6.24
C ILE A 180 3.41 9.42 -5.58
N PHE A 181 4.53 8.75 -5.80
CA PHE A 181 4.72 7.39 -5.30
C PHE A 181 4.90 7.34 -3.78
N LEU A 182 5.56 8.32 -3.16
CA LEU A 182 5.60 8.41 -1.70
C LEU A 182 4.20 8.65 -1.11
N GLY A 183 3.41 9.54 -1.70
CA GLY A 183 2.02 9.77 -1.26
C GLY A 183 1.17 8.50 -1.34
N LEU A 184 1.34 7.70 -2.39
CA LEU A 184 0.63 6.44 -2.56
C LEU A 184 1.08 5.38 -1.52
N THR A 185 2.37 5.31 -1.19
CA THR A 185 2.84 4.40 -0.12
C THR A 185 2.27 4.79 1.25
N VAL A 186 2.16 6.09 1.54
CA VAL A 186 1.52 6.60 2.78
C VAL A 186 0.04 6.21 2.83
N CYS A 187 -0.67 6.24 1.70
CA CYS A 187 -2.08 5.79 1.63
C CYS A 187 -2.22 4.28 1.92
N ILE A 188 -1.22 3.45 1.57
CA ILE A 188 -1.23 2.01 1.91
C ILE A 188 -0.91 1.79 3.38
N ARG A 189 0.14 2.46 3.87
CA ARG A 189 0.58 2.40 5.28
C ARG A 189 1.03 3.79 5.75
N PRO A 190 0.34 4.41 6.70
CA PRO A 190 0.68 5.76 7.21
C PRO A 190 2.10 5.88 7.74
N THR A 191 2.68 4.80 8.29
CA THR A 191 4.08 4.78 8.76
C THR A 191 5.10 5.10 7.67
N GLN A 192 4.75 4.94 6.38
CA GLN A 192 5.61 5.31 5.26
C GLN A 192 5.87 6.82 5.16
N VAL A 193 5.13 7.65 5.88
CA VAL A 193 5.42 9.10 6.00
C VAL A 193 6.84 9.37 6.50
N LEU A 194 7.41 8.45 7.28
CA LEU A 194 8.80 8.53 7.76
C LEU A 194 9.83 8.55 6.63
N LEU A 195 9.53 7.95 5.47
CA LEU A 195 10.40 8.07 4.29
C LEU A 195 10.48 9.51 3.75
N GLY A 196 9.54 10.38 4.12
CA GLY A 196 9.58 11.81 3.84
C GLY A 196 10.76 12.55 4.47
N ILE A 197 11.42 11.96 5.47
CA ILE A 197 12.66 12.47 6.07
C ILE A 197 13.79 12.55 5.02
N ILE A 198 13.84 11.58 4.09
CA ILE A 198 14.87 11.52 3.03
C ILE A 198 14.83 12.78 2.15
N PRO A 199 13.70 13.15 1.50
CA PRO A 199 13.64 14.39 0.71
C PRO A 199 13.85 15.65 1.57
N ILE A 200 13.41 15.68 2.82
CA ILE A 200 13.64 16.82 3.71
C ILE A 200 15.15 17.05 3.87
N ILE A 201 15.88 16.06 4.36
CA ILE A 201 17.32 16.19 4.62
C ILE A 201 18.07 16.53 3.34
N LEU A 202 17.86 15.78 2.25
CA LEU A 202 18.66 15.89 1.05
C LEU A 202 18.37 17.17 0.25
N LEU A 203 17.11 17.65 0.21
CA LEU A 203 16.79 18.91 -0.46
C LEU A 203 17.32 20.13 0.32
N PHE A 204 17.25 20.11 1.65
CA PHE A 204 17.87 21.18 2.46
C PHE A 204 19.39 21.15 2.37
N HIS A 205 20.01 19.97 2.35
CA HIS A 205 21.46 19.85 2.16
C HIS A 205 21.89 20.40 0.80
N LYS A 206 21.19 20.04 -0.29
CA LYS A 206 21.49 20.51 -1.65
C LYS A 206 21.30 22.01 -1.82
N HIS A 207 20.30 22.60 -1.16
CA HIS A 207 19.91 24.00 -1.32
C HIS A 207 20.26 24.87 -0.08
N LYS A 208 21.45 24.65 0.54
CA LYS A 208 21.89 25.33 1.78
C LYS A 208 21.63 26.83 1.79
N VAL A 209 21.90 27.53 0.70
CA VAL A 209 21.77 29.00 0.57
C VAL A 209 20.37 29.40 0.13
N LYS A 210 19.68 28.56 -0.66
CA LYS A 210 18.33 28.82 -1.22
C LYS A 210 17.25 28.01 -0.53
N LYS A 211 17.10 28.14 0.78
CA LYS A 211 16.12 27.38 1.59
C LYS A 211 14.68 27.43 1.02
N LEU A 212 14.26 28.58 0.48
CA LEU A 212 12.94 28.75 -0.14
C LEU A 212 12.75 27.80 -1.34
N LEU A 213 13.80 27.51 -2.11
CA LEU A 213 13.73 26.56 -3.23
C LEU A 213 13.54 25.12 -2.72
N ALA A 214 14.21 24.74 -1.62
CA ALA A 214 13.99 23.46 -0.97
C ALA A 214 12.52 23.30 -0.50
N ILE A 215 11.98 24.31 0.16
CA ILE A 215 10.60 24.33 0.63
C ILE A 215 9.62 24.17 -0.55
N LYS A 216 9.78 24.95 -1.63
CA LYS A 216 8.93 24.83 -2.83
C LYS A 216 8.96 23.42 -3.45
N LYS A 217 10.12 22.75 -3.43
CA LYS A 217 10.26 21.37 -3.90
C LYS A 217 9.60 20.38 -2.94
N LEU A 218 9.70 20.60 -1.65
CA LEU A 218 9.10 19.75 -0.62
C LEU A 218 7.58 19.79 -0.63
N LEU A 219 6.93 20.88 -1.02
CA LEU A 219 5.48 21.02 -1.06
C LEU A 219 4.78 19.97 -1.95
N TRP A 220 5.47 19.37 -2.92
CA TRP A 220 4.91 18.29 -3.73
C TRP A 220 4.56 17.04 -2.91
N PHE A 221 5.33 16.75 -1.83
CA PHE A 221 5.14 15.54 -1.04
C PHE A 221 3.84 15.58 -0.20
N PRO A 222 3.58 16.61 0.63
CA PRO A 222 2.31 16.70 1.34
C PRO A 222 1.11 16.86 0.39
N LEU A 223 1.29 17.54 -0.76
CA LEU A 223 0.23 17.68 -1.76
C LEU A 223 -0.22 16.31 -2.28
N PHE A 224 0.69 15.47 -2.76
CA PHE A 224 0.33 14.12 -3.23
C PHE A 224 0.00 13.17 -2.09
N GLY A 225 0.58 13.35 -0.90
CA GLY A 225 0.15 12.67 0.31
C GLY A 225 -1.33 12.92 0.59
N LEU A 226 -1.77 14.17 0.55
CA LEU A 226 -3.19 14.52 0.75
C LEU A 226 -4.08 13.94 -0.37
N ILE A 227 -3.72 14.15 -1.64
CA ILE A 227 -4.51 13.69 -2.80
C ILE A 227 -4.80 12.17 -2.69
N TRP A 228 -3.78 11.36 -2.42
CA TRP A 228 -3.95 9.90 -2.33
C TRP A 228 -4.73 9.46 -1.10
N ASN A 229 -4.71 10.24 -0.02
CA ASN A 229 -5.45 9.92 1.19
C ASN A 229 -6.89 10.47 1.19
N LEU A 230 -7.30 11.30 0.23
CA LEU A 230 -8.68 11.80 0.14
C LEU A 230 -9.74 10.69 0.15
N PRO A 231 -9.60 9.57 -0.62
CA PRO A 231 -10.56 8.48 -0.56
C PRO A 231 -10.67 7.85 0.83
N GLN A 232 -9.55 7.70 1.53
CA GLN A 232 -9.54 7.17 2.89
C GLN A 232 -10.20 8.12 3.90
N ILE A 233 -9.91 9.42 3.81
CA ILE A 233 -10.53 10.45 4.65
C ILE A 233 -12.04 10.51 4.38
N TYR A 234 -12.44 10.43 3.10
CA TYR A 234 -13.85 10.35 2.72
C TYR A 234 -14.54 9.11 3.31
N TYR A 235 -13.89 7.96 3.27
CA TYR A 235 -14.39 6.73 3.87
C TYR A 235 -14.62 6.88 5.37
N TRP A 236 -13.63 7.37 6.12
CA TRP A 236 -13.76 7.57 7.55
C TRP A 236 -14.89 8.56 7.89
N TYR A 237 -14.97 9.66 7.16
CA TYR A 237 -16.01 10.66 7.38
C TYR A 237 -17.41 10.12 7.02
N SER A 238 -17.58 9.51 5.86
CA SER A 238 -18.89 9.05 5.37
C SER A 238 -19.46 7.88 6.17
N VAL A 239 -18.60 6.98 6.67
CA VAL A 239 -19.02 5.78 7.40
C VAL A 239 -18.87 5.97 8.92
N GLY A 240 -17.73 6.50 9.37
CA GLY A 240 -17.42 6.66 10.79
C GLY A 240 -17.85 7.98 11.40
N GLY A 241 -18.14 9.01 10.58
CA GLY A 241 -18.48 10.34 11.04
C GLY A 241 -17.30 11.20 11.49
N GLU A 242 -16.07 10.70 11.35
CA GLU A 242 -14.84 11.40 11.76
C GLU A 242 -13.83 11.45 10.62
N PHE A 243 -13.07 12.55 10.48
CA PHE A 243 -12.04 12.68 9.43
C PHE A 243 -10.79 11.82 9.67
N LEU A 244 -10.56 11.44 10.92
CA LEU A 244 -9.48 10.54 11.33
C LEU A 244 -10.08 9.50 12.26
N ALA A 245 -10.16 8.26 11.81
CA ALA A 245 -10.52 7.15 12.67
C ALA A 245 -9.23 6.58 13.29
N PRO A 246 -9.14 6.47 14.63
CA PRO A 246 -8.02 5.80 15.26
C PRO A 246 -8.02 4.33 14.82
N ASN A 247 -6.84 3.81 14.43
CA ASN A 247 -6.68 2.38 14.21
C ASN A 247 -6.81 1.65 15.55
N MET A 248 -7.49 0.51 15.56
CA MET A 248 -7.72 -0.32 16.77
C MET A 248 -6.47 -0.61 17.61
N HIS A 249 -5.29 -0.62 16.99
CA HIS A 249 -4.04 -0.90 17.70
C HIS A 249 -3.45 0.29 18.45
N THR A 250 -4.04 1.48 18.37
CA THR A 250 -3.53 2.66 19.11
C THR A 250 -3.95 2.68 20.57
N GLU A 251 -5.02 1.98 20.94
CA GLU A 251 -5.44 1.87 22.35
C GLU A 251 -4.51 1.00 23.17
N ASP A 252 -3.80 0.05 22.53
CA ASP A 252 -2.86 -0.86 23.17
C ASP A 252 -1.39 -0.35 23.16
N ILE A 253 -1.11 0.77 22.50
CA ILE A 253 0.25 1.32 22.45
C ILE A 253 0.50 2.18 23.70
N VAL A 254 1.05 1.55 24.75
CA VAL A 254 1.53 2.25 25.92
C VAL A 254 2.91 2.86 25.62
N LEU A 255 2.91 4.09 25.11
CA LEU A 255 4.16 4.82 24.80
C LEU A 255 4.97 5.21 26.04
N VAL A 256 4.33 5.23 27.22
CA VAL A 256 4.92 5.72 28.46
C VAL A 256 5.67 4.61 29.23
N ASP A 257 5.35 3.35 28.98
CA ASP A 257 6.03 2.19 29.58
C ASP A 257 6.23 1.08 28.54
N PRO A 258 7.14 1.26 27.58
CA PRO A 258 7.41 0.24 26.59
C PRO A 258 8.12 -0.95 27.24
N ASN A 259 7.56 -2.13 27.10
CA ASN A 259 8.11 -3.41 27.60
C ASN A 259 9.39 -3.84 26.84
N ILE A 260 10.35 -2.92 26.69
CA ILE A 260 11.58 -3.11 25.90
C ILE A 260 12.41 -4.27 26.44
N LEU A 261 12.53 -4.38 27.76
CA LEU A 261 13.33 -5.44 28.37
C LEU A 261 12.72 -6.82 28.14
N ASN A 262 11.41 -6.97 28.29
CA ASN A 262 10.73 -8.23 28.01
C ASN A 262 10.79 -8.62 26.54
N PHE A 263 10.74 -7.63 25.61
CA PHE A 263 10.89 -7.87 24.17
C PHE A 263 12.30 -8.30 23.78
N LEU A 264 13.33 -7.75 24.43
CA LEU A 264 14.73 -8.05 24.09
C LEU A 264 15.24 -9.36 24.72
N PHE A 265 14.61 -9.83 25.81
CA PHE A 265 15.10 -10.96 26.60
C PHE A 265 14.06 -12.08 26.78
N SER A 266 12.97 -12.06 26.04
CA SER A 266 12.02 -13.17 25.88
C SER A 266 12.42 -14.05 24.69
#